data_bd97ee01a8520aa65d7f3010b912820a
#
_entry.id   bd97ee01a8520aa65d7f3010b912820a
#
_cell.length_a   1.000
_cell.length_b   1.000
_cell.length_c   1.000
_cell.angle_alpha   90.00
_cell.angle_beta   90.00
_cell.angle_gamma   90.00
#
_symmetry.space_group_name_H-M   'P 1'
#
loop_
_entity.id
_entity.type
_entity.pdbx_description
1 polymer ?
#
loop_
_entity_poly.entity_id
_entity_poly.type
_entity_poly.pdbx_seq_one_letter_code
_entity_poly.pdbx_strand_id
1 'polypeptide(L)'
;MKKPLFLLFTGLLLSCLIPVHTVAAQELPTQKETLENIIKVNDYFMKKYADYTLPSFFGRVRPSNIWTRGVYYEGLIALYSIYPREDYYSYTYDWANFHKWGMRNGNTTRNADDQCCGQVYIDLYNMCPSDPNMIRNIKASIDMVVNTPQVNDWDWIDAIQMAMPIYAKFGKMTGEQKYYDKMWDLYSYTRNTEGEAGMYNAKEGLWWRDQDFDPPYKEPNGKNCYWSRGNGWVYAALVRVLDEIPADETHRQDYINDFLTMSKALKQCQRTDGFWNVSLHDESNFGGKETSGTALFVYGMAWGIRNGLLDRKEYLPVALKAWNAMVKEAVHPNGFLGYVQGTGKEPKDGQPVTYKSVPDFEDYGVGCFLLAGTEVYKLK
;
A
#
# COMPACT_ATOMS: atom_id res chain seq x y z
N MET A 1 -12.71 -49.72 74.31
CA MET A 1 -13.54 -48.77 73.59
C MET A 1 -12.65 -47.59 73.15
N LYS A 2 -12.23 -47.53 71.83
CA LYS A 2 -11.40 -46.46 71.31
C LYS A 2 -12.30 -45.55 70.42
N LYS A 3 -12.35 -44.27 70.72
CA LYS A 3 -13.08 -43.24 69.96
C LYS A 3 -12.25 -42.84 68.75
N PRO A 4 -12.83 -42.63 67.58
CA PRO A 4 -12.10 -42.08 66.41
C PRO A 4 -12.05 -40.56 66.46
N LEU A 5 -10.90 -40.01 66.20
CA LEU A 5 -10.60 -38.59 66.10
C LEU A 5 -10.93 -38.12 64.64
N PHE A 6 -11.90 -37.21 64.52
CA PHE A 6 -12.23 -36.54 63.23
C PHE A 6 -11.33 -35.36 63.06
N LEU A 7 -10.43 -35.39 61.99
CA LEU A 7 -9.71 -34.23 61.57
C LEU A 7 -10.55 -33.48 60.54
N LEU A 8 -10.92 -32.25 60.83
CA LEU A 8 -11.48 -31.31 59.83
C LEU A 8 -10.35 -30.69 59.06
N PHE A 9 -10.34 -30.96 57.74
CA PHE A 9 -9.50 -30.24 56.77
C PHE A 9 -10.27 -29.02 56.25
N THR A 10 -9.94 -27.82 56.72
CA THR A 10 -10.39 -26.56 56.14
C THR A 10 -9.50 -26.22 54.93
N GLY A 11 -10.00 -26.49 53.71
CA GLY A 11 -9.34 -26.09 52.47
C GLY A 11 -9.51 -24.58 52.25
N LEU A 12 -8.40 -23.84 52.31
CA LEU A 12 -8.33 -22.43 51.92
C LEU A 12 -8.28 -22.36 50.37
N LEU A 13 -9.39 -22.00 49.73
CA LEU A 13 -9.43 -21.66 48.31
C LEU A 13 -8.79 -20.29 48.12
N LEU A 14 -7.52 -20.26 47.68
CA LEU A 14 -6.86 -19.07 47.22
C LEU A 14 -7.37 -18.76 45.79
N SER A 15 -8.33 -17.84 45.65
CA SER A 15 -8.75 -17.32 44.37
C SER A 15 -7.65 -16.39 43.83
N CYS A 16 -6.82 -16.90 42.93
CA CYS A 16 -5.93 -16.04 42.11
C CYS A 16 -6.77 -15.16 41.17
N LEU A 17 -7.02 -13.93 41.58
CA LEU A 17 -7.49 -12.88 40.70
C LEU A 17 -6.37 -12.55 39.71
N ILE A 18 -6.43 -13.12 38.49
CA ILE A 18 -5.59 -12.71 37.38
C ILE A 18 -6.10 -11.31 36.96
N PRO A 19 -5.29 -10.26 37.01
CA PRO A 19 -5.71 -8.96 36.53
C PRO A 19 -5.99 -9.07 35.01
N VAL A 20 -7.24 -8.95 34.63
CA VAL A 20 -7.61 -8.75 33.21
C VAL A 20 -7.12 -7.35 32.87
N HIS A 21 -5.94 -7.28 32.22
CA HIS A 21 -5.52 -6.04 31.56
C HIS A 21 -6.51 -5.77 30.43
N THR A 22 -7.50 -4.94 30.68
CA THR A 22 -8.29 -4.34 29.64
C THR A 22 -7.33 -3.47 28.82
N VAL A 23 -6.95 -3.94 27.63
CA VAL A 23 -6.31 -3.09 26.64
C VAL A 23 -7.29 -1.95 26.37
N ALA A 24 -6.95 -0.74 26.79
CA ALA A 24 -7.77 0.43 26.50
C ALA A 24 -8.03 0.45 24.98
N ALA A 25 -9.30 0.55 24.60
CA ALA A 25 -9.67 0.68 23.20
C ALA A 25 -8.92 1.90 22.63
N GLN A 26 -8.17 1.71 21.56
CA GLN A 26 -7.48 2.83 20.94
C GLN A 26 -8.55 3.78 20.37
N GLU A 27 -8.56 5.02 20.85
CA GLU A 27 -9.46 6.04 20.34
C GLU A 27 -9.07 6.42 18.91
N LEU A 28 -10.09 6.65 18.09
CA LEU A 28 -9.91 7.18 16.74
C LEU A 28 -9.32 8.59 16.87
N PRO A 29 -8.17 8.90 16.24
CA PRO A 29 -7.62 10.24 16.28
C PRO A 29 -8.59 11.24 15.63
N THR A 30 -8.59 12.46 16.11
CA THR A 30 -9.38 13.52 15.47
C THR A 30 -8.90 13.77 14.04
N GLN A 31 -9.78 14.28 13.20
CA GLN A 31 -9.41 14.70 11.84
C GLN A 31 -8.26 15.71 11.86
N LYS A 32 -8.27 16.63 12.83
CA LYS A 32 -7.22 17.64 13.00
C LYS A 32 -5.87 16.99 13.31
N GLU A 33 -5.80 16.07 14.27
CA GLU A 33 -4.56 15.37 14.63
C GLU A 33 -4.03 14.54 13.45
N THR A 34 -4.92 13.84 12.74
CA THR A 34 -4.53 13.07 11.56
C THR A 34 -3.96 13.98 10.49
N LEU A 35 -4.65 15.09 10.19
CA LEU A 35 -4.24 16.06 9.18
C LEU A 35 -2.90 16.72 9.52
N GLU A 36 -2.70 17.14 10.78
CA GLU A 36 -1.44 17.73 11.25
C GLU A 36 -0.24 16.80 11.03
N ASN A 37 -0.41 15.49 11.26
CA ASN A 37 0.64 14.50 11.06
C ASN A 37 0.99 14.31 9.57
N ILE A 38 -0.03 14.18 8.71
CA ILE A 38 0.24 14.00 7.26
C ILE A 38 0.80 15.26 6.62
N ILE A 39 0.31 16.45 7.00
CA ILE A 39 0.88 17.74 6.57
C ILE A 39 2.35 17.85 6.98
N LYS A 40 2.67 17.53 8.23
CA LYS A 40 4.03 17.60 8.75
C LYS A 40 5.01 16.76 7.93
N VAL A 41 4.62 15.53 7.59
CA VAL A 41 5.46 14.64 6.78
C VAL A 41 5.58 15.15 5.34
N ASN A 42 4.49 15.60 4.75
CA ASN A 42 4.48 16.15 3.41
C ASN A 42 5.30 17.45 3.30
N ASP A 43 5.11 18.38 4.23
CA ASP A 43 5.82 19.69 4.21
C ASP A 43 7.34 19.51 4.39
N TYR A 44 7.77 18.50 5.18
CA TYR A 44 9.18 18.11 5.25
C TYR A 44 9.70 17.70 3.87
N PHE A 45 8.97 16.80 3.18
CA PHE A 45 9.36 16.31 1.86
C PHE A 45 9.40 17.45 0.83
N MET A 46 8.35 18.25 0.72
CA MET A 46 8.27 19.36 -0.23
C MET A 46 9.35 20.41 0.03
N LYS A 47 9.67 20.69 1.29
CA LYS A 47 10.77 21.61 1.64
C LYS A 47 12.13 21.06 1.23
N LYS A 48 12.37 19.77 1.44
CA LYS A 48 13.64 19.10 1.12
C LYS A 48 13.85 18.97 -0.38
N TYR A 49 12.79 18.67 -1.11
CA TYR A 49 12.78 18.46 -2.55
C TYR A 49 11.98 19.54 -3.28
N ALA A 50 12.17 20.81 -2.87
CA ALA A 50 11.44 21.95 -3.43
C ALA A 50 11.61 22.08 -4.95
N ASP A 51 12.77 21.69 -5.46
CA ASP A 51 13.00 21.59 -6.90
C ASP A 51 12.49 20.24 -7.43
N TYR A 52 11.29 20.24 -8.00
CA TYR A 52 10.64 19.07 -8.60
C TYR A 52 11.36 18.55 -9.86
N THR A 53 12.28 19.33 -10.44
CA THR A 53 13.02 18.94 -11.65
C THR A 53 14.19 18.00 -11.35
N LEU A 54 14.60 17.90 -10.07
CA LEU A 54 15.70 17.05 -9.66
C LEU A 54 15.45 15.58 -10.01
N PRO A 55 16.44 14.92 -10.60
CA PRO A 55 16.33 13.50 -10.90
C PRO A 55 16.24 12.68 -9.62
N SER A 56 15.66 11.50 -9.77
CA SER A 56 15.66 10.46 -8.75
C SER A 56 16.97 9.66 -8.81
N PHE A 57 17.42 9.17 -7.65
CA PHE A 57 18.57 8.27 -7.56
C PHE A 57 18.12 6.91 -7.02
N PHE A 58 18.41 5.85 -7.78
CA PHE A 58 18.12 4.48 -7.42
C PHE A 58 19.20 3.59 -8.02
N GLY A 59 20.29 3.36 -7.26
CA GLY A 59 21.50 2.71 -7.76
C GLY A 59 22.17 3.48 -8.92
N ARG A 60 21.41 4.33 -9.62
CA ARG A 60 21.82 5.24 -10.70
C ARG A 60 20.86 6.43 -10.77
N VAL A 61 21.31 7.50 -11.40
CA VAL A 61 20.45 8.66 -11.68
C VAL A 61 19.37 8.29 -12.69
N ARG A 62 18.12 8.66 -12.42
CA ARG A 62 16.94 8.44 -13.28
C ARG A 62 16.09 9.71 -13.32
N PRO A 63 15.34 9.96 -14.41
CA PRO A 63 14.32 11.01 -14.41
C PRO A 63 13.30 10.78 -13.29
N SER A 64 12.76 11.87 -12.72
CA SER A 64 11.82 11.76 -11.60
C SER A 64 10.41 11.27 -12.00
N ASN A 65 10.11 11.11 -13.28
CA ASN A 65 8.89 10.43 -13.76
C ASN A 65 9.03 8.90 -13.70
N ILE A 66 9.32 8.41 -12.51
CA ILE A 66 9.45 6.99 -12.17
C ILE A 66 8.46 6.63 -11.05
N TRP A 67 8.14 5.35 -10.88
CA TRP A 67 7.14 4.86 -9.95
C TRP A 67 7.30 5.40 -8.51
N THR A 68 8.53 5.54 -8.00
CA THR A 68 8.75 6.03 -6.63
C THR A 68 8.17 7.42 -6.42
N ARG A 69 8.45 8.33 -7.37
CA ARG A 69 7.92 9.68 -7.34
C ARG A 69 6.43 9.72 -7.73
N GLY A 70 5.99 8.85 -8.64
CA GLY A 70 4.58 8.66 -8.98
C GLY A 70 3.73 8.36 -7.74
N VAL A 71 4.15 7.39 -6.94
CA VAL A 71 3.46 7.02 -5.68
C VAL A 71 3.44 8.17 -4.66
N TYR A 72 4.52 8.98 -4.57
CA TYR A 72 4.48 10.18 -3.74
C TYR A 72 3.35 11.13 -4.17
N TYR A 73 3.26 11.43 -5.45
CA TYR A 73 2.22 12.34 -5.96
C TYR A 73 0.82 11.74 -5.89
N GLU A 74 0.65 10.42 -5.96
CA GLU A 74 -0.63 9.76 -5.65
C GLU A 74 -1.07 10.09 -4.21
N GLY A 75 -0.14 9.99 -3.26
CA GLY A 75 -0.39 10.36 -1.86
C GLY A 75 -0.67 11.86 -1.69
N LEU A 76 0.04 12.73 -2.41
CA LEU A 76 -0.18 14.17 -2.36
C LEU A 76 -1.55 14.58 -2.93
N ILE A 77 -1.99 13.95 -4.02
CA ILE A 77 -3.33 14.15 -4.57
C ILE A 77 -4.42 13.67 -3.59
N ALA A 78 -4.18 12.54 -2.91
CA ALA A 78 -5.10 12.08 -1.86
C ALA A 78 -5.17 13.09 -0.71
N LEU A 79 -4.06 13.66 -0.26
CA LEU A 79 -4.03 14.73 0.73
C LEU A 79 -4.75 16.00 0.20
N TYR A 80 -4.49 16.42 -1.03
CA TYR A 80 -5.16 17.54 -1.67
C TYR A 80 -6.68 17.38 -1.69
N SER A 81 -7.18 16.17 -1.88
CA SER A 81 -8.62 15.89 -1.91
C SER A 81 -9.35 16.18 -0.59
N ILE A 82 -8.65 16.15 0.55
CA ILE A 82 -9.22 16.43 1.88
C ILE A 82 -8.76 17.76 2.46
N TYR A 83 -7.65 18.31 1.96
CA TYR A 83 -7.08 19.58 2.37
C TYR A 83 -6.46 20.30 1.17
N PRO A 84 -7.29 20.97 0.34
CA PRO A 84 -6.84 21.61 -0.89
C PRO A 84 -5.99 22.84 -0.61
N ARG A 85 -4.70 22.73 -0.95
CA ARG A 85 -3.72 23.81 -0.93
C ARG A 85 -3.17 24.02 -2.33
N GLU A 86 -3.08 25.28 -2.75
CA GLU A 86 -2.59 25.64 -4.10
C GLU A 86 -1.18 25.11 -4.36
N ASP A 87 -0.30 25.13 -3.36
CA ASP A 87 1.08 24.65 -3.49
C ASP A 87 1.15 23.12 -3.67
N TYR A 88 0.19 22.34 -3.18
CA TYR A 88 0.12 20.89 -3.44
C TYR A 88 -0.25 20.60 -4.90
N TYR A 89 -1.24 21.34 -5.41
CA TYR A 89 -1.65 21.22 -6.80
C TYR A 89 -0.52 21.67 -7.75
N SER A 90 0.01 22.87 -7.55
CA SER A 90 1.04 23.42 -8.43
C SER A 90 2.32 22.60 -8.41
N TYR A 91 2.78 22.12 -7.23
CA TYR A 91 3.95 21.25 -7.14
C TYR A 91 3.78 19.95 -7.94
N THR A 92 2.57 19.34 -7.91
CA THR A 92 2.26 18.13 -8.67
C THR A 92 2.16 18.43 -10.18
N TYR A 93 1.45 19.51 -10.53
CA TYR A 93 1.25 19.93 -11.91
C TYR A 93 2.57 20.31 -12.59
N ASP A 94 3.40 21.12 -11.91
CA ASP A 94 4.67 21.59 -12.44
C ASP A 94 5.64 20.43 -12.69
N TRP A 95 5.69 19.42 -11.79
CA TRP A 95 6.44 18.20 -12.01
C TRP A 95 5.95 17.45 -13.26
N ALA A 96 4.64 17.23 -13.39
CA ALA A 96 4.06 16.53 -14.53
C ALA A 96 4.30 17.28 -15.83
N ASN A 97 4.14 18.60 -15.82
CA ASN A 97 4.38 19.49 -16.96
C ASN A 97 5.86 19.55 -17.34
N PHE A 98 6.80 19.59 -16.38
CA PHE A 98 8.24 19.50 -16.62
C PHE A 98 8.60 18.25 -17.43
N HIS A 99 7.99 17.11 -17.11
CA HIS A 99 8.12 15.86 -17.87
C HIS A 99 7.26 15.81 -19.14
N LYS A 100 6.54 16.91 -19.46
CA LYS A 100 5.64 16.99 -20.63
C LYS A 100 4.64 15.83 -20.66
N TRP A 101 4.16 15.44 -19.46
CA TRP A 101 3.22 14.32 -19.29
C TRP A 101 3.76 13.01 -19.88
N GLY A 102 5.07 12.87 -19.92
CA GLY A 102 5.76 11.73 -20.50
C GLY A 102 6.11 10.68 -19.47
N MET A 103 6.20 9.44 -19.93
CA MET A 103 6.71 8.33 -19.14
C MET A 103 8.21 8.14 -19.39
N ARG A 104 8.93 7.53 -18.45
CA ARG A 104 10.40 7.39 -18.49
C ARG A 104 10.93 6.80 -19.79
N ASN A 105 10.29 5.77 -20.33
CA ASN A 105 10.71 5.07 -21.55
C ASN A 105 9.77 5.34 -22.74
N GLY A 106 9.04 6.48 -22.70
CA GLY A 106 8.18 6.92 -23.80
C GLY A 106 6.80 6.25 -23.81
N ASN A 107 6.02 6.57 -24.83
CA ASN A 107 4.61 6.18 -24.93
C ASN A 107 4.36 4.80 -25.57
N THR A 108 5.41 4.03 -25.81
CA THR A 108 5.34 2.63 -26.27
C THR A 108 5.82 1.65 -25.19
N THR A 109 6.06 2.13 -23.98
CA THR A 109 6.44 1.26 -22.87
C THR A 109 5.27 0.37 -22.44
N ARG A 110 5.59 -0.90 -22.11
CA ARG A 110 4.68 -1.85 -21.48
C ARG A 110 5.02 -2.06 -20.00
N ASN A 111 6.13 -1.46 -19.55
CA ASN A 111 6.61 -1.62 -18.18
C ASN A 111 5.75 -0.82 -17.19
N ALA A 112 5.20 -1.47 -16.21
CA ALA A 112 4.30 -0.87 -15.22
C ALA A 112 4.96 0.25 -14.40
N ASP A 113 6.25 0.12 -14.04
CA ASP A 113 6.98 1.17 -13.31
C ASP A 113 7.06 2.47 -14.10
N ASP A 114 7.18 2.37 -15.44
CA ASP A 114 7.18 3.55 -16.31
C ASP A 114 5.79 4.16 -16.43
N GLN A 115 4.74 3.33 -16.42
CA GLN A 115 3.34 3.75 -16.55
C GLN A 115 2.81 4.41 -15.25
N CYS A 116 3.41 4.13 -14.09
CA CYS A 116 2.90 4.53 -12.77
C CYS A 116 2.55 6.03 -12.67
N CYS A 117 3.41 6.91 -13.16
CA CYS A 117 3.15 8.35 -13.14
C CYS A 117 1.90 8.77 -13.93
N GLY A 118 1.45 7.92 -14.85
CA GLY A 118 0.21 8.10 -15.58
C GLY A 118 -1.04 8.16 -14.71
N GLN A 119 -1.03 7.51 -13.54
CA GLN A 119 -2.13 7.63 -12.57
C GLN A 119 -2.31 9.08 -12.15
N VAL A 120 -1.21 9.75 -11.81
CA VAL A 120 -1.19 11.17 -11.41
C VAL A 120 -1.62 12.08 -12.55
N TYR A 121 -1.18 11.80 -13.77
CA TYR A 121 -1.55 12.59 -14.95
C TYR A 121 -3.05 12.53 -15.21
N ILE A 122 -3.66 11.36 -15.07
CA ILE A 122 -5.12 11.18 -15.20
C ILE A 122 -5.86 11.90 -14.07
N ASP A 123 -5.36 11.84 -12.84
CA ASP A 123 -5.98 12.52 -11.70
C ASP A 123 -5.98 14.04 -11.90
N LEU A 124 -4.85 14.62 -12.32
CA LEU A 124 -4.76 16.04 -12.64
C LEU A 124 -5.68 16.43 -13.81
N TYR A 125 -5.74 15.61 -14.85
CA TYR A 125 -6.66 15.82 -15.97
C TYR A 125 -8.13 15.81 -15.50
N ASN A 126 -8.50 14.86 -14.65
CA ASN A 126 -9.86 14.78 -14.13
C ASN A 126 -10.24 15.99 -13.24
N MET A 127 -9.27 16.62 -12.57
CA MET A 127 -9.49 17.83 -11.80
C MET A 127 -9.69 19.04 -12.69
N CYS A 128 -8.99 19.11 -13.84
CA CYS A 128 -9.08 20.21 -14.78
C CYS A 128 -8.89 19.71 -16.23
N PRO A 129 -9.94 19.22 -16.91
CA PRO A 129 -9.84 18.57 -18.22
C PRO A 129 -9.69 19.60 -19.37
N SER A 130 -8.71 20.51 -19.23
CA SER A 130 -8.48 21.61 -20.17
C SER A 130 -7.50 21.26 -21.30
N ASP A 131 -6.57 20.33 -21.05
CA ASP A 131 -5.53 19.95 -22.02
C ASP A 131 -5.44 18.43 -22.18
N PRO A 132 -5.92 17.86 -23.31
CA PRO A 132 -5.83 16.42 -23.58
C PRO A 132 -4.39 15.91 -23.71
N ASN A 133 -3.38 16.80 -23.85
CA ASN A 133 -1.99 16.37 -23.85
C ASN A 133 -1.55 15.77 -22.51
N MET A 134 -2.22 16.14 -21.41
CA MET A 134 -1.92 15.61 -20.08
C MET A 134 -2.01 14.07 -20.02
N ILE A 135 -2.91 13.48 -20.78
CA ILE A 135 -3.13 12.02 -20.77
C ILE A 135 -2.72 11.34 -22.09
N ARG A 136 -2.31 12.09 -23.12
CA ARG A 136 -2.02 11.55 -24.46
C ARG A 136 -0.98 10.42 -24.43
N ASN A 137 0.12 10.62 -23.71
CA ASN A 137 1.22 9.65 -23.71
C ASN A 137 0.84 8.37 -22.96
N ILE A 138 0.26 8.50 -21.78
CA ILE A 138 -0.17 7.31 -21.00
C ILE A 138 -1.30 6.59 -21.73
N LYS A 139 -2.25 7.31 -22.35
CA LYS A 139 -3.31 6.68 -23.13
C LYS A 139 -2.75 5.88 -24.29
N ALA A 140 -1.75 6.40 -25.03
CA ALA A 140 -1.11 5.69 -26.12
C ALA A 140 -0.42 4.39 -25.66
N SER A 141 0.26 4.40 -24.52
CA SER A 141 0.86 3.21 -23.92
C SER A 141 -0.20 2.16 -23.54
N ILE A 142 -1.26 2.57 -22.86
CA ILE A 142 -2.32 1.66 -22.43
C ILE A 142 -3.11 1.12 -23.63
N ASP A 143 -3.46 1.96 -24.61
CA ASP A 143 -4.14 1.51 -25.84
C ASP A 143 -3.32 0.48 -26.60
N MET A 144 -2.00 0.64 -26.65
CA MET A 144 -1.11 -0.35 -27.25
C MET A 144 -1.21 -1.70 -26.53
N VAL A 145 -1.20 -1.71 -25.19
CA VAL A 145 -1.36 -2.95 -24.41
C VAL A 145 -2.75 -3.56 -24.59
N VAL A 146 -3.81 -2.73 -24.54
CA VAL A 146 -5.19 -3.17 -24.73
C VAL A 146 -5.40 -3.83 -26.09
N ASN A 147 -4.76 -3.31 -27.14
CA ASN A 147 -4.92 -3.80 -28.51
C ASN A 147 -4.01 -5.00 -28.86
N THR A 148 -3.31 -5.57 -27.89
CA THR A 148 -2.47 -6.76 -28.09
C THR A 148 -2.99 -7.95 -27.28
N PRO A 149 -2.83 -9.21 -27.74
CA PRO A 149 -3.25 -10.38 -26.98
C PRO A 149 -2.35 -10.69 -25.78
N GLN A 150 -1.17 -10.09 -25.70
CA GLN A 150 -0.22 -10.34 -24.61
C GLN A 150 -0.79 -9.94 -23.25
N VAL A 151 -0.61 -10.80 -22.22
CA VAL A 151 -1.14 -10.63 -20.86
C VAL A 151 -0.12 -10.85 -19.75
N ASN A 152 1.13 -11.15 -20.10
CA ASN A 152 2.23 -11.43 -19.17
C ASN A 152 3.14 -10.21 -18.94
N ASP A 153 2.58 -9.01 -18.95
CA ASP A 153 3.34 -7.78 -18.73
C ASP A 153 3.65 -7.52 -17.25
N TRP A 154 2.93 -8.17 -16.35
CA TRP A 154 3.08 -8.02 -14.89
C TRP A 154 3.66 -9.30 -14.29
N ASP A 155 4.95 -9.57 -14.55
CA ASP A 155 5.69 -10.71 -14.03
C ASP A 155 6.19 -10.52 -12.59
N TRP A 156 5.75 -9.44 -11.93
CA TRP A 156 5.95 -9.15 -10.52
C TRP A 156 4.76 -8.38 -9.95
N ILE A 157 4.44 -8.61 -8.67
CA ILE A 157 3.19 -8.10 -8.07
C ILE A 157 3.14 -6.60 -7.89
N ASP A 158 4.30 -5.91 -7.79
CA ASP A 158 4.34 -4.45 -7.69
C ASP A 158 3.71 -3.79 -8.93
N ALA A 159 3.84 -4.43 -10.11
CA ALA A 159 3.25 -3.97 -11.36
C ALA A 159 1.74 -3.75 -11.26
N ILE A 160 1.06 -4.54 -10.42
CA ILE A 160 -0.39 -4.40 -10.18
C ILE A 160 -0.72 -3.00 -9.66
N GLN A 161 0.02 -2.49 -8.63
CA GLN A 161 -0.18 -1.11 -8.16
C GLN A 161 0.25 -0.07 -9.20
N MET A 162 1.34 -0.34 -9.91
CA MET A 162 1.92 0.66 -10.82
C MET A 162 1.03 0.92 -12.03
N ALA A 163 0.35 -0.10 -12.57
CA ALA A 163 -0.40 0.02 -13.83
C ALA A 163 -1.90 -0.26 -13.73
N MET A 164 -2.35 -1.21 -12.91
CA MET A 164 -3.75 -1.66 -12.90
C MET A 164 -4.77 -0.52 -12.68
N PRO A 165 -4.57 0.44 -11.75
CA PRO A 165 -5.52 1.54 -11.57
C PRO A 165 -5.67 2.44 -12.80
N ILE A 166 -4.69 2.47 -13.71
CA ILE A 166 -4.75 3.28 -14.94
C ILE A 166 -5.83 2.74 -15.88
N TYR A 167 -5.94 1.42 -15.99
CA TYR A 167 -6.99 0.77 -16.80
C TYR A 167 -8.37 1.06 -16.23
N ALA A 168 -8.54 0.96 -14.90
CA ALA A 168 -9.79 1.28 -14.24
C ALA A 168 -10.20 2.75 -14.50
N LYS A 169 -9.24 3.69 -14.40
CA LYS A 169 -9.47 5.12 -14.67
C LYS A 169 -9.85 5.37 -16.14
N PHE A 170 -9.20 4.72 -17.11
CA PHE A 170 -9.58 4.86 -18.51
C PHE A 170 -10.94 4.22 -18.82
N GLY A 171 -11.24 3.06 -18.25
CA GLY A 171 -12.55 2.44 -18.38
C GLY A 171 -13.67 3.39 -17.91
N LYS A 172 -13.49 3.98 -16.73
CA LYS A 172 -14.43 4.98 -16.18
C LYS A 172 -14.52 6.25 -17.04
N MET A 173 -13.39 6.77 -17.49
CA MET A 173 -13.33 8.02 -18.27
C MET A 173 -13.98 7.88 -19.64
N THR A 174 -13.79 6.72 -20.32
CA THR A 174 -14.24 6.51 -21.69
C THR A 174 -15.54 5.74 -21.80
N GLY A 175 -15.92 4.99 -20.75
CA GLY A 175 -17.03 4.03 -20.78
C GLY A 175 -16.75 2.78 -21.62
N GLU A 176 -15.49 2.56 -22.04
CA GLU A 176 -15.12 1.43 -22.90
C GLU A 176 -14.72 0.19 -22.08
N GLN A 177 -15.49 -0.90 -22.21
CA GLN A 177 -15.28 -2.16 -21.50
C GLN A 177 -13.89 -2.78 -21.74
N LYS A 178 -13.29 -2.58 -22.90
CA LYS A 178 -11.97 -3.13 -23.27
C LYS A 178 -10.85 -2.85 -22.26
N TYR A 179 -10.93 -1.72 -21.52
CA TYR A 179 -9.95 -1.40 -20.48
C TYR A 179 -10.13 -2.28 -19.25
N TYR A 180 -11.36 -2.54 -18.85
CA TYR A 180 -11.65 -3.46 -17.73
C TYR A 180 -11.31 -4.89 -18.09
N ASP A 181 -11.63 -5.33 -19.33
CA ASP A 181 -11.32 -6.67 -19.81
C ASP A 181 -9.80 -6.90 -19.80
N LYS A 182 -9.02 -5.98 -20.38
CA LYS A 182 -7.55 -6.10 -20.38
C LYS A 182 -6.96 -6.02 -18.96
N MET A 183 -7.51 -5.19 -18.10
CA MET A 183 -7.12 -5.11 -16.69
C MET A 183 -7.28 -6.47 -16.00
N TRP A 184 -8.41 -7.11 -16.21
CA TRP A 184 -8.68 -8.44 -15.68
C TRP A 184 -7.74 -9.50 -16.26
N ASP A 185 -7.54 -9.50 -17.57
CA ASP A 185 -6.64 -10.44 -18.25
C ASP A 185 -5.22 -10.39 -17.66
N LEU A 186 -4.66 -9.19 -17.50
CA LEU A 186 -3.33 -8.99 -16.91
C LEU A 186 -3.30 -9.41 -15.43
N TYR A 187 -4.28 -8.97 -14.64
CA TYR A 187 -4.37 -9.30 -13.22
C TYR A 187 -4.55 -10.80 -12.99
N SER A 188 -5.49 -11.41 -13.71
CA SER A 188 -5.78 -12.84 -13.58
C SER A 188 -4.63 -13.72 -14.05
N TYR A 189 -3.88 -13.30 -15.07
CA TYR A 189 -2.68 -13.99 -15.50
C TYR A 189 -1.61 -13.98 -14.41
N THR A 190 -1.25 -12.80 -13.86
CA THR A 190 -0.29 -12.68 -12.75
C THR A 190 -0.76 -13.48 -11.54
N ARG A 191 -2.05 -13.40 -11.22
CA ARG A 191 -2.66 -14.09 -10.08
C ARG A 191 -2.60 -15.62 -10.18
N ASN A 192 -2.92 -16.17 -11.36
CA ASN A 192 -3.24 -17.59 -11.50
C ASN A 192 -2.25 -18.36 -12.39
N THR A 193 -1.41 -17.68 -13.18
CA THR A 193 -0.65 -18.31 -14.26
C THR A 193 0.82 -17.95 -14.24
N GLU A 194 1.19 -16.72 -13.83
CA GLU A 194 2.58 -16.28 -13.82
C GLU A 194 3.44 -17.22 -12.96
N GLY A 195 4.60 -17.64 -13.49
CA GLY A 195 5.35 -18.77 -12.92
C GLY A 195 4.68 -20.09 -13.24
N GLU A 196 4.79 -21.07 -12.34
CA GLU A 196 4.17 -22.40 -12.52
C GLU A 196 2.77 -22.49 -11.91
N ALA A 197 2.46 -21.65 -10.91
CA ALA A 197 1.24 -21.76 -10.10
C ALA A 197 0.49 -20.43 -9.89
N GLY A 198 0.93 -19.35 -10.54
CA GLY A 198 0.46 -18.00 -10.27
C GLY A 198 1.12 -17.39 -9.02
N MET A 199 1.04 -16.06 -8.90
CA MET A 199 1.67 -15.35 -7.78
C MET A 199 0.79 -15.27 -6.53
N TYR A 200 -0.47 -15.71 -6.57
CA TYR A 200 -1.40 -15.65 -5.44
C TYR A 200 -1.59 -16.99 -4.75
N ASN A 201 -1.23 -17.06 -3.48
CA ASN A 201 -1.58 -18.20 -2.65
C ASN A 201 -2.96 -18.03 -2.01
N ALA A 202 -3.98 -18.52 -2.64
CA ALA A 202 -5.36 -18.43 -2.16
C ALA A 202 -5.59 -19.07 -0.78
N LYS A 203 -4.76 -20.06 -0.39
CA LYS A 203 -4.85 -20.72 0.92
C LYS A 203 -4.36 -19.80 2.04
N GLU A 204 -3.31 -19.03 1.79
CA GLU A 204 -2.69 -18.13 2.78
C GLU A 204 -3.15 -16.68 2.60
N GLY A 205 -3.80 -16.33 1.46
CA GLY A 205 -4.34 -15.01 1.18
C GLY A 205 -3.28 -13.95 0.91
N LEU A 206 -2.08 -14.36 0.48
CA LEU A 206 -0.93 -13.49 0.26
C LEU A 206 -0.27 -13.81 -1.08
N TRP A 207 0.58 -12.90 -1.54
CA TRP A 207 1.24 -12.95 -2.84
C TRP A 207 2.74 -13.15 -2.72
N TRP A 208 3.30 -14.08 -3.49
CA TRP A 208 4.74 -14.10 -3.78
C TRP A 208 5.09 -12.93 -4.69
N ARG A 209 6.26 -12.35 -4.49
CA ARG A 209 6.66 -11.13 -5.22
C ARG A 209 6.84 -11.39 -6.71
N ASP A 210 7.53 -12.44 -7.07
CA ASP A 210 7.79 -12.95 -8.43
C ASP A 210 8.24 -14.42 -8.36
N GLN A 211 8.62 -15.00 -9.50
CA GLN A 211 9.05 -16.39 -9.63
C GLN A 211 10.33 -16.76 -8.83
N ASP A 212 11.11 -15.78 -8.37
CA ASP A 212 12.25 -16.05 -7.51
C ASP A 212 11.83 -16.43 -6.08
N PHE A 213 10.59 -16.11 -5.69
CA PHE A 213 10.08 -16.29 -4.32
C PHE A 213 8.88 -17.21 -4.19
N ASP A 214 8.32 -17.71 -5.30
CA ASP A 214 7.29 -18.73 -5.27
C ASP A 214 7.88 -20.12 -4.88
N PRO A 215 7.09 -21.16 -4.60
CA PRO A 215 7.62 -22.49 -4.35
C PRO A 215 8.52 -23.00 -5.49
N PRO A 216 9.69 -23.59 -5.17
CA PRO A 216 10.08 -24.16 -3.88
C PRO A 216 10.77 -23.21 -2.91
N TYR A 217 10.93 -21.92 -3.20
CA TYR A 217 11.60 -20.99 -2.29
C TYR A 217 10.93 -20.95 -0.91
N LYS A 218 11.75 -20.86 0.14
CA LYS A 218 11.31 -20.75 1.54
C LYS A 218 12.17 -19.73 2.30
N GLU A 219 11.54 -19.05 3.23
CA GLU A 219 12.20 -18.24 4.25
C GLU A 219 13.07 -19.10 5.16
N PRO A 220 14.03 -18.51 5.91
CA PRO A 220 14.86 -19.25 6.85
C PRO A 220 14.10 -20.10 7.86
N ASN A 221 12.89 -19.69 8.25
CA ASN A 221 12.02 -20.45 9.14
C ASN A 221 11.21 -21.57 8.44
N GLY A 222 11.42 -21.80 7.14
CA GLY A 222 10.75 -22.82 6.33
C GLY A 222 9.35 -22.43 5.80
N LYS A 223 8.87 -21.21 6.08
CA LYS A 223 7.58 -20.72 5.56
C LYS A 223 7.74 -20.10 4.16
N ASN A 224 6.61 -19.79 3.52
CA ASN A 224 6.57 -19.05 2.27
C ASN A 224 7.05 -17.60 2.47
N CYS A 225 7.74 -17.05 1.47
CA CYS A 225 8.20 -15.68 1.48
C CYS A 225 7.10 -14.73 0.99
N TYR A 226 6.59 -13.88 1.88
CA TYR A 226 5.64 -12.84 1.54
C TYR A 226 6.19 -11.48 1.95
N TRP A 227 6.71 -10.76 0.98
CA TRP A 227 7.27 -9.45 1.20
C TRP A 227 6.17 -8.42 1.50
N SER A 228 6.34 -7.68 2.60
CA SER A 228 5.34 -6.76 3.15
C SER A 228 4.93 -5.68 2.14
N ARG A 229 5.88 -4.89 1.64
CA ARG A 229 5.56 -3.81 0.69
C ARG A 229 4.97 -4.33 -0.62
N GLY A 230 5.43 -5.47 -1.13
CA GLY A 230 4.85 -6.11 -2.33
C GLY A 230 3.38 -6.45 -2.13
N ASN A 231 3.03 -7.09 -1.03
CA ASN A 231 1.63 -7.35 -0.67
C ASN A 231 0.85 -6.05 -0.42
N GLY A 232 1.51 -5.04 0.14
CA GLY A 232 0.94 -3.70 0.30
C GLY A 232 0.54 -3.06 -1.02
N TRP A 233 1.37 -3.23 -2.06
CA TRP A 233 1.05 -2.73 -3.39
C TRP A 233 -0.22 -3.36 -3.96
N VAL A 234 -0.32 -4.68 -3.93
CA VAL A 234 -1.53 -5.37 -4.42
C VAL A 234 -2.76 -4.92 -3.63
N TYR A 235 -2.64 -4.83 -2.31
CA TYR A 235 -3.75 -4.42 -1.45
C TYR A 235 -4.22 -3.00 -1.75
N ALA A 236 -3.30 -2.06 -1.97
CA ALA A 236 -3.61 -0.69 -2.37
C ALA A 236 -4.21 -0.61 -3.79
N ALA A 237 -3.71 -1.42 -4.73
CA ALA A 237 -4.26 -1.49 -6.09
C ALA A 237 -5.72 -1.93 -6.10
N LEU A 238 -6.07 -2.94 -5.30
CA LEU A 238 -7.45 -3.40 -5.15
C LEU A 238 -8.37 -2.27 -4.66
N VAL A 239 -7.93 -1.47 -3.69
CA VAL A 239 -8.66 -0.28 -3.23
C VAL A 239 -8.88 0.71 -4.37
N ARG A 240 -7.79 1.08 -5.07
CA ARG A 240 -7.84 2.09 -6.13
C ARG A 240 -8.71 1.65 -7.31
N VAL A 241 -8.67 0.37 -7.65
CA VAL A 241 -9.53 -0.21 -8.70
C VAL A 241 -11.00 -0.22 -8.27
N LEU A 242 -11.29 -0.68 -7.06
CA LEU A 242 -12.66 -0.75 -6.53
C LEU A 242 -13.32 0.63 -6.37
N ASP A 243 -12.55 1.71 -6.22
CA ASP A 243 -13.06 3.08 -6.22
C ASP A 243 -13.42 3.58 -7.63
N GLU A 244 -12.85 3.00 -8.69
CA GLU A 244 -13.00 3.49 -10.07
C GLU A 244 -13.98 2.66 -10.89
N ILE A 245 -14.03 1.33 -10.70
CA ILE A 245 -14.87 0.44 -11.52
C ILE A 245 -16.35 0.54 -11.13
N PRO A 246 -17.30 0.39 -12.08
CA PRO A 246 -18.71 0.41 -11.80
C PRO A 246 -19.14 -0.76 -10.90
N ALA A 247 -20.30 -0.60 -10.24
CA ALA A 247 -20.81 -1.60 -9.31
C ALA A 247 -21.17 -2.94 -9.97
N ASP A 248 -21.49 -2.91 -11.23
CA ASP A 248 -21.89 -4.04 -12.09
C ASP A 248 -20.75 -4.55 -12.99
N GLU A 249 -19.51 -4.09 -12.76
CA GLU A 249 -18.35 -4.62 -13.49
C GLU A 249 -18.20 -6.12 -13.19
N THR A 250 -17.98 -6.91 -14.25
CA THR A 250 -18.04 -8.39 -14.24
C THR A 250 -17.13 -9.00 -13.16
N HIS A 251 -15.92 -8.48 -12.98
CA HIS A 251 -14.91 -9.01 -12.05
C HIS A 251 -14.81 -8.25 -10.73
N ARG A 252 -15.74 -7.32 -10.47
CA ARG A 252 -15.73 -6.56 -9.23
C ARG A 252 -15.74 -7.45 -7.99
N GLN A 253 -16.52 -8.53 -8.03
CA GLN A 253 -16.62 -9.46 -6.89
C GLN A 253 -15.33 -10.25 -6.67
N ASP A 254 -14.58 -10.55 -7.72
CA ASP A 254 -13.28 -11.23 -7.61
C ASP A 254 -12.26 -10.34 -6.89
N TYR A 255 -12.19 -9.06 -7.25
CA TYR A 255 -11.35 -8.08 -6.56
C TYR A 255 -11.75 -7.90 -5.09
N ILE A 256 -13.04 -7.87 -4.78
CA ILE A 256 -13.55 -7.82 -3.40
C ILE A 256 -13.13 -9.08 -2.63
N ASN A 257 -13.26 -10.27 -3.22
CA ASN A 257 -12.89 -11.53 -2.57
C ASN A 257 -11.39 -11.58 -2.24
N ASP A 258 -10.52 -11.13 -3.15
CA ASP A 258 -9.09 -11.06 -2.93
C ASP A 258 -8.76 -10.01 -1.85
N PHE A 259 -9.40 -8.84 -1.88
CA PHE A 259 -9.26 -7.83 -0.84
C PHE A 259 -9.63 -8.35 0.55
N LEU A 260 -10.75 -9.05 0.69
CA LEU A 260 -11.21 -9.62 1.96
C LEU A 260 -10.28 -10.72 2.47
N THR A 261 -9.81 -11.59 1.58
CA THR A 261 -8.91 -12.68 1.93
C THR A 261 -7.54 -12.13 2.37
N MET A 262 -7.01 -11.15 1.65
CA MET A 262 -5.79 -10.44 2.04
C MET A 262 -5.95 -9.72 3.38
N SER A 263 -7.07 -9.04 3.60
CA SER A 263 -7.35 -8.34 4.88
C SER A 263 -7.25 -9.28 6.07
N LYS A 264 -7.83 -10.48 5.93
CA LYS A 264 -7.78 -11.52 6.97
C LYS A 264 -6.35 -12.01 7.22
N ALA A 265 -5.59 -12.29 6.17
CA ALA A 265 -4.20 -12.74 6.27
C ALA A 265 -3.30 -11.66 6.89
N LEU A 266 -3.42 -10.42 6.42
CA LEU A 266 -2.63 -9.28 6.92
C LEU A 266 -2.90 -9.00 8.39
N LYS A 267 -4.15 -9.06 8.84
CA LYS A 267 -4.49 -8.92 10.26
C LYS A 267 -3.74 -9.94 11.14
N GLN A 268 -3.57 -11.18 10.67
CA GLN A 268 -2.89 -12.24 11.41
C GLN A 268 -1.37 -12.02 11.50
N CYS A 269 -0.79 -11.26 10.57
CA CYS A 269 0.65 -10.99 10.50
C CYS A 269 1.05 -9.70 11.25
N GLN A 270 0.09 -8.96 11.86
CA GLN A 270 0.41 -7.71 12.55
C GLN A 270 1.24 -7.98 13.81
N ARG A 271 2.34 -7.25 13.95
CA ARG A 271 3.20 -7.26 15.14
C ARG A 271 2.48 -6.70 16.37
N THR A 272 3.00 -7.05 17.53
CA THR A 272 2.48 -6.54 18.81
C THR A 272 2.64 -5.03 18.96
N ASP A 273 3.65 -4.42 18.32
CA ASP A 273 3.87 -2.97 18.29
C ASP A 273 3.01 -2.21 17.25
N GLY A 274 2.24 -2.92 16.43
CA GLY A 274 1.32 -2.35 15.44
C GLY A 274 1.87 -2.30 14.01
N PHE A 275 3.16 -2.41 13.80
CA PHE A 275 3.75 -2.51 12.47
C PHE A 275 3.60 -3.91 11.87
N TRP A 276 4.08 -4.08 10.65
CA TRP A 276 4.38 -5.36 10.04
C TRP A 276 5.88 -5.49 9.78
N ASN A 277 6.36 -6.74 9.76
CA ASN A 277 7.74 -7.05 9.40
C ASN A 277 7.93 -6.92 7.87
N VAL A 278 9.17 -6.78 7.40
CA VAL A 278 9.48 -6.83 5.96
C VAL A 278 9.11 -8.18 5.34
N SER A 279 9.32 -9.29 6.08
CA SER A 279 8.74 -10.60 5.78
C SER A 279 7.51 -10.83 6.66
N LEU A 280 6.35 -11.06 6.04
CA LEU A 280 5.08 -11.21 6.78
C LEU A 280 5.03 -12.50 7.62
N HIS A 281 5.73 -13.55 7.22
CA HIS A 281 5.71 -14.85 7.87
C HIS A 281 7.00 -15.23 8.61
N ASP A 282 8.06 -14.40 8.51
CA ASP A 282 9.32 -14.66 9.21
C ASP A 282 9.87 -13.38 9.85
N GLU A 283 9.57 -13.20 11.14
CA GLU A 283 10.11 -12.09 11.91
C GLU A 283 11.62 -12.19 12.16
N SER A 284 12.22 -13.35 11.97
CA SER A 284 13.66 -13.57 12.10
C SER A 284 14.44 -13.15 10.84
N ASN A 285 13.76 -13.02 9.69
CA ASN A 285 14.36 -12.61 8.43
C ASN A 285 14.20 -11.11 8.20
N PHE A 286 15.16 -10.32 8.69
CA PHE A 286 15.12 -8.86 8.67
C PHE A 286 13.84 -8.28 9.34
N GLY A 287 13.45 -8.87 10.46
CA GLY A 287 12.30 -8.43 11.24
C GLY A 287 12.46 -7.03 11.80
N GLY A 288 11.36 -6.48 12.25
CA GLY A 288 11.30 -5.14 12.82
C GLY A 288 10.23 -4.28 12.16
N LYS A 289 10.23 -3.00 12.51
CA LYS A 289 9.27 -2.04 11.98
C LYS A 289 9.55 -1.76 10.51
N GLU A 290 8.51 -1.80 9.67
CA GLU A 290 8.57 -1.39 8.27
C GLU A 290 7.37 -0.50 7.95
N THR A 291 7.63 0.73 7.54
CA THR A 291 6.57 1.76 7.44
C THR A 291 5.79 1.69 6.13
N SER A 292 6.43 1.37 4.99
CA SER A 292 5.76 1.45 3.68
C SER A 292 4.65 0.42 3.53
N GLY A 293 4.92 -0.85 3.83
CA GLY A 293 3.90 -1.91 3.84
C GLY A 293 2.84 -1.67 4.91
N THR A 294 3.26 -1.27 6.12
CA THR A 294 2.34 -0.91 7.21
C THR A 294 1.36 0.18 6.79
N ALA A 295 1.83 1.23 6.14
CA ALA A 295 0.98 2.32 5.67
C ALA A 295 -0.03 1.86 4.62
N LEU A 296 0.39 1.03 3.65
CA LEU A 296 -0.51 0.48 2.64
C LEU A 296 -1.58 -0.45 3.24
N PHE A 297 -1.24 -1.21 4.28
CA PHE A 297 -2.23 -2.02 4.98
C PHE A 297 -3.23 -1.18 5.77
N VAL A 298 -2.77 -0.11 6.41
CA VAL A 298 -3.67 0.87 7.06
C VAL A 298 -4.59 1.53 6.03
N TYR A 299 -4.04 1.95 4.89
CA TYR A 299 -4.81 2.53 3.77
C TYR A 299 -5.97 1.62 3.35
N GLY A 300 -5.67 0.35 3.03
CA GLY A 300 -6.70 -0.59 2.59
C GLY A 300 -7.69 -0.95 3.69
N MET A 301 -7.24 -1.18 4.94
CA MET A 301 -8.14 -1.50 6.04
C MET A 301 -9.08 -0.33 6.37
N ALA A 302 -8.56 0.91 6.43
CA ALA A 302 -9.36 2.09 6.68
C ALA A 302 -10.41 2.31 5.58
N TRP A 303 -10.01 2.16 4.31
CA TRP A 303 -10.91 2.22 3.17
C TRP A 303 -11.98 1.12 3.23
N GLY A 304 -11.60 -0.12 3.52
CA GLY A 304 -12.52 -1.25 3.62
C GLY A 304 -13.57 -1.08 4.71
N ILE A 305 -13.17 -0.52 5.87
CA ILE A 305 -14.09 -0.18 6.97
C ILE A 305 -15.08 0.92 6.51
N ARG A 306 -14.58 1.97 5.87
CA ARG A 306 -15.40 3.10 5.41
C ARG A 306 -16.43 2.67 4.37
N ASN A 307 -16.06 1.71 3.51
CA ASN A 307 -16.94 1.19 2.46
C ASN A 307 -17.78 -0.01 2.90
N GLY A 308 -17.74 -0.39 4.18
CA GLY A 308 -18.58 -1.48 4.71
C GLY A 308 -18.17 -2.89 4.26
N LEU A 309 -16.98 -3.04 3.68
CA LEU A 309 -16.43 -4.34 3.29
C LEU A 309 -15.77 -5.06 4.47
N LEU A 310 -15.22 -4.32 5.42
CA LEU A 310 -14.59 -4.86 6.62
C LEU A 310 -15.41 -4.50 7.87
N ASP A 311 -15.59 -5.47 8.76
CA ASP A 311 -16.25 -5.23 10.04
C ASP A 311 -15.45 -4.23 10.87
N ARG A 312 -16.10 -3.12 11.24
CA ARG A 312 -15.47 -2.03 11.97
C ARG A 312 -14.92 -2.47 13.34
N LYS A 313 -15.65 -3.35 14.04
CA LYS A 313 -15.22 -3.81 15.38
C LYS A 313 -13.97 -4.67 15.31
N GLU A 314 -13.83 -5.42 14.22
CA GLU A 314 -12.71 -6.33 14.00
C GLU A 314 -11.46 -5.61 13.47
N TYR A 315 -11.60 -4.73 12.48
CA TYR A 315 -10.47 -4.16 11.74
C TYR A 315 -10.04 -2.76 12.20
N LEU A 316 -10.94 -1.97 12.81
CA LEU A 316 -10.56 -0.64 13.31
C LEU A 316 -9.44 -0.70 14.36
N PRO A 317 -9.45 -1.60 15.34
CA PRO A 317 -8.34 -1.71 16.29
C PRO A 317 -7.00 -2.04 15.63
N VAL A 318 -7.00 -2.84 14.56
CA VAL A 318 -5.81 -3.21 13.79
C VAL A 318 -5.25 -1.99 13.05
N ALA A 319 -6.10 -1.29 12.30
CA ALA A 319 -5.72 -0.11 11.53
C ALA A 319 -5.23 1.03 12.45
N LEU A 320 -5.94 1.30 13.55
CA LEU A 320 -5.56 2.36 14.49
C LEU A 320 -4.29 2.04 15.26
N LYS A 321 -4.08 0.78 15.64
CA LYS A 321 -2.84 0.36 16.29
C LYS A 321 -1.63 0.67 15.39
N ALA A 322 -1.73 0.37 14.12
CA ALA A 322 -0.68 0.64 13.14
C ALA A 322 -0.51 2.14 12.88
N TRP A 323 -1.60 2.86 12.66
CA TRP A 323 -1.55 4.30 12.42
C TRP A 323 -0.90 5.05 13.59
N ASN A 324 -1.36 4.80 14.81
CA ASN A 324 -0.82 5.44 16.01
C ASN A 324 0.65 5.07 16.26
N ALA A 325 1.03 3.81 15.96
CA ALA A 325 2.42 3.38 16.04
C ALA A 325 3.31 4.12 15.03
N MET A 326 2.88 4.24 13.77
CA MET A 326 3.63 5.02 12.76
C MET A 326 3.77 6.48 13.14
N VAL A 327 2.69 7.14 13.58
CA VAL A 327 2.72 8.54 14.00
C VAL A 327 3.68 8.74 15.19
N LYS A 328 3.62 7.85 16.18
CA LYS A 328 4.43 7.96 17.40
C LYS A 328 5.90 7.61 17.18
N GLU A 329 6.18 6.60 16.36
CA GLU A 329 7.47 5.94 16.33
C GLU A 329 8.23 6.09 15.00
N ALA A 330 7.53 6.36 13.88
CA ALA A 330 8.18 6.55 12.59
C ALA A 330 8.29 8.04 12.18
N VAL A 331 7.33 8.89 12.58
CA VAL A 331 7.36 10.31 12.24
C VAL A 331 8.33 11.05 13.17
N HIS A 332 9.39 11.60 12.60
CA HIS A 332 10.36 12.41 13.34
C HIS A 332 9.80 13.79 13.74
N PRO A 333 10.42 14.47 14.72
CA PRO A 333 10.03 15.84 15.09
C PRO A 333 10.06 16.84 13.93
N ASN A 334 10.96 16.67 12.98
CA ASN A 334 11.09 17.51 11.79
C ASN A 334 10.21 17.09 10.60
N GLY A 335 9.46 15.97 10.71
CA GLY A 335 8.61 15.42 9.65
C GLY A 335 9.25 14.34 8.80
N PHE A 336 10.53 14.00 8.96
CA PHE A 336 11.13 12.84 8.30
C PHE A 336 10.39 11.55 8.70
N LEU A 337 10.18 10.65 7.76
CA LEU A 337 9.50 9.37 7.97
C LEU A 337 10.53 8.23 8.05
N GLY A 338 10.72 7.68 9.24
CA GLY A 338 11.63 6.57 9.50
C GLY A 338 11.07 5.20 9.18
N TYR A 339 11.91 4.19 9.32
CA TYR A 339 11.59 2.77 9.11
C TYR A 339 11.02 2.43 7.72
N VAL A 340 11.32 3.22 6.70
CA VAL A 340 10.98 2.89 5.32
C VAL A 340 12.08 2.01 4.75
N GLN A 341 11.73 0.79 4.31
CA GLN A 341 12.66 -0.10 3.62
C GLN A 341 13.05 0.53 2.27
N GLY A 342 14.35 0.53 1.94
CA GLY A 342 14.84 0.93 0.63
C GLY A 342 14.24 0.08 -0.50
N THR A 343 14.44 0.51 -1.74
CA THR A 343 13.90 -0.21 -2.90
C THR A 343 14.50 -1.61 -3.02
N GLY A 344 13.72 -2.53 -3.57
CA GLY A 344 14.09 -3.94 -3.70
C GLY A 344 12.89 -4.82 -3.97
N LYS A 345 13.06 -6.13 -3.80
CA LYS A 345 12.04 -7.14 -4.08
C LYS A 345 11.90 -8.20 -2.98
N GLU A 346 12.73 -8.15 -1.96
CA GLU A 346 12.76 -9.14 -0.91
C GLU A 346 13.17 -8.54 0.47
N PRO A 347 13.03 -9.30 1.57
CA PRO A 347 13.30 -8.77 2.91
C PRO A 347 14.71 -8.23 3.12
N LYS A 348 15.75 -8.79 2.48
CA LYS A 348 17.13 -8.32 2.63
C LYS A 348 17.45 -7.03 1.89
N ASP A 349 16.65 -6.66 0.90
CA ASP A 349 16.91 -5.47 0.08
C ASP A 349 16.63 -4.19 0.86
N GLY A 350 17.37 -3.13 0.50
CA GLY A 350 17.17 -1.81 1.11
C GLY A 350 17.41 -1.75 2.62
N GLN A 351 18.16 -2.70 3.17
CA GLN A 351 18.53 -2.71 4.60
C GLN A 351 19.71 -1.75 4.87
N PRO A 352 19.86 -1.26 6.09
CA PRO A 352 19.01 -1.49 7.27
C PRO A 352 17.74 -0.65 7.30
N VAL A 353 16.64 -1.20 7.82
CA VAL A 353 15.39 -0.48 8.08
C VAL A 353 15.40 0.01 9.52
N THR A 354 15.71 1.29 9.73
CA THR A 354 15.84 1.89 11.06
C THR A 354 15.10 3.22 11.15
N TYR A 355 14.98 3.76 12.37
CA TYR A 355 14.40 5.08 12.61
C TYR A 355 15.05 6.18 11.77
N LYS A 356 16.37 6.06 11.50
CA LYS A 356 17.19 7.11 10.85
C LYS A 356 17.63 6.77 9.43
N SER A 357 17.45 5.52 8.98
CA SER A 357 17.87 5.15 7.64
C SER A 357 17.03 5.88 6.59
N VAL A 358 17.73 6.49 5.65
CA VAL A 358 17.11 7.14 4.49
C VAL A 358 17.07 6.08 3.39
N PRO A 359 15.88 5.70 2.90
CA PRO A 359 15.78 4.86 1.71
C PRO A 359 16.36 5.61 0.50
N ASP A 360 16.53 4.92 -0.63
CA ASP A 360 17.07 5.54 -1.87
C ASP A 360 16.40 6.87 -2.20
N PHE A 361 15.07 6.92 -2.01
CA PHE A 361 14.27 8.14 -2.00
C PHE A 361 13.34 8.10 -0.80
N GLU A 362 13.01 9.28 -0.30
CA GLU A 362 12.02 9.41 0.75
C GLU A 362 10.59 9.49 0.18
N ASP A 363 10.43 9.41 -1.14
CA ASP A 363 9.19 9.75 -1.85
C ASP A 363 8.08 8.69 -1.70
N TYR A 364 8.28 7.45 -2.14
CA TYR A 364 7.22 6.45 -2.11
C TYR A 364 6.72 6.11 -0.70
N GLY A 365 7.62 6.10 0.30
CA GLY A 365 7.23 5.88 1.70
C GLY A 365 6.33 6.98 2.23
N VAL A 366 6.64 8.24 1.89
CA VAL A 366 5.78 9.39 2.18
C VAL A 366 4.44 9.24 1.47
N GLY A 367 4.43 8.89 0.17
CA GLY A 367 3.19 8.64 -0.58
C GLY A 367 2.29 7.61 0.09
N CYS A 368 2.84 6.46 0.50
CA CYS A 368 2.09 5.43 1.25
C CYS A 368 1.50 5.98 2.56
N PHE A 369 2.29 6.76 3.32
CA PHE A 369 1.83 7.36 4.57
C PHE A 369 0.71 8.38 4.37
N LEU A 370 0.78 9.20 3.32
CA LEU A 370 -0.27 10.16 2.96
C LEU A 370 -1.57 9.44 2.57
N LEU A 371 -1.49 8.37 1.77
CA LEU A 371 -2.65 7.53 1.42
C LEU A 371 -3.31 6.96 2.69
N ALA A 372 -2.51 6.37 3.60
CA ALA A 372 -3.01 5.84 4.87
C ALA A 372 -3.71 6.91 5.70
N GLY A 373 -3.04 8.04 5.92
CA GLY A 373 -3.58 9.12 6.74
C GLY A 373 -4.83 9.75 6.15
N THR A 374 -4.93 9.83 4.82
CA THR A 374 -6.14 10.32 4.14
C THR A 374 -7.35 9.41 4.40
N GLU A 375 -7.18 8.09 4.37
CA GLU A 375 -8.27 7.17 4.69
C GLU A 375 -8.60 7.14 6.19
N VAL A 376 -7.59 7.23 7.08
CA VAL A 376 -7.83 7.39 8.53
C VAL A 376 -8.60 8.68 8.82
N TYR A 377 -8.25 9.79 8.16
CA TYR A 377 -9.00 11.06 8.27
C TYR A 377 -10.49 10.92 7.92
N LYS A 378 -10.82 10.05 6.97
CA LYS A 378 -12.20 9.79 6.52
C LYS A 378 -12.96 8.81 7.42
N LEU A 379 -12.30 8.13 8.37
CA LEU A 379 -12.92 7.21 9.35
C LEU A 379 -13.64 7.99 10.46
N LYS A 380 -14.80 8.52 10.20
CA LYS A 380 -15.61 9.23 11.23
C LYS A 380 -16.46 8.28 12.06
#